data_840d66b58c5078e5b77a4ab171742f3c
#
_entry.id   840d66b58c5078e5b77a4ab171742f3c
#
_cell.length_a   1.000
_cell.length_b   1.000
_cell.length_c   1.000
_cell.angle_alpha   90.00
_cell.angle_beta   90.00
_cell.angle_gamma   90.00
#
_symmetry.space_group_name_H-M   'P 1'
#
loop_
_entity.id
_entity.type
_entity.pdbx_description
1 polymer ?
#
loop_
_entity_poly.entity_id
_entity_poly.type
_entity_poly.pdbx_seq_one_letter_code
_entity_poly.pdbx_strand_id
1 'polypeptide(L)'
;LVGSEMCIRDRFVDCTIICSSYLLFRSTETIVYGVAFTLVATIVCDYVINGSRQTVQFLIISKKYQEIADAINTDVRRGVTLIEGKGWYSKKDVDLLIVLTRKYESQEVFAVIKAIDPDAVVSQTFCQGVFGEGFDKIK
;
A
#
# COMPACT_ATOMS: atom_id res chain seq x y z
N LEU A 1 9.25 13.51 0.10
CA LEU A 1 9.97 14.65 -0.52
C LEU A 1 11.07 14.21 -1.48
N VAL A 2 11.82 13.16 -1.18
CA VAL A 2 12.91 12.66 -2.06
C VAL A 2 12.38 12.11 -3.40
N GLY A 3 11.19 11.54 -3.43
CA GLY A 3 10.59 11.00 -4.66
C GLY A 3 10.13 12.05 -5.66
N SER A 4 9.70 13.22 -5.19
CA SER A 4 9.22 14.29 -6.08
C SER A 4 10.36 15.01 -6.82
N GLU A 5 11.50 15.21 -6.19
CA GLU A 5 12.65 15.84 -6.83
C GLU A 5 13.29 14.94 -7.90
N MET A 6 13.30 13.62 -7.66
CA MET A 6 13.78 12.65 -8.64
C MET A 6 12.88 12.64 -9.90
N CYS A 7 11.55 12.61 -9.72
CA CYS A 7 10.60 12.66 -10.83
C CYS A 7 10.71 13.94 -11.67
N ILE A 8 10.96 15.10 -11.04
CA ILE A 8 11.09 16.38 -11.75
C ILE A 8 12.37 16.37 -12.58
N ARG A 9 13.48 15.91 -12.04
CA ARG A 9 14.77 15.84 -12.72
C ARG A 9 14.72 14.89 -13.92
N ASP A 10 14.10 13.72 -13.76
CA ASP A 10 13.94 12.74 -14.86
C ASP A 10 13.07 13.32 -15.97
N ARG A 11 12.02 14.08 -15.64
CA ARG A 11 11.18 14.75 -16.62
C ARG A 11 11.91 15.80 -17.45
N PHE A 12 12.84 16.53 -16.86
CA PHE A 12 13.68 17.47 -17.60
C PHE A 12 14.63 16.76 -18.58
N VAL A 13 15.19 15.62 -18.17
CA VAL A 13 16.05 14.80 -19.04
C VAL A 13 15.23 14.25 -20.22
N ASP A 14 14.05 13.73 -19.98
CA ASP A 14 13.16 13.21 -21.03
C ASP A 14 12.78 14.30 -22.03
N CYS A 15 12.40 15.50 -21.56
CA CYS A 15 12.10 16.63 -22.43
C CYS A 15 13.31 17.03 -23.28
N THR A 16 14.50 17.02 -22.72
CA THR A 16 15.74 17.38 -23.42
C THR A 16 16.04 16.36 -24.53
N ILE A 17 15.86 15.07 -24.24
CA ILE A 17 16.06 13.98 -25.23
C ILE A 17 15.04 14.10 -26.37
N ILE A 18 13.77 14.34 -26.07
CA ILE A 18 12.73 14.50 -27.09
C ILE A 18 13.00 15.72 -27.96
N CYS A 19 13.39 16.85 -27.39
CA CYS A 19 13.74 18.06 -28.12
C CYS A 19 14.99 17.86 -29.00
N SER A 20 16.01 17.17 -28.52
CA SER A 20 17.22 16.87 -29.31
C SER A 20 16.92 15.92 -30.47
N SER A 21 16.03 14.97 -30.26
CA SER A 21 15.56 14.05 -31.30
C SER A 21 14.85 14.77 -32.44
N TYR A 22 14.07 15.83 -32.15
CA TYR A 22 13.45 16.65 -33.17
C TYR A 22 14.47 17.38 -34.07
N LEU A 23 15.53 17.91 -33.49
CA LEU A 23 16.61 18.57 -34.24
C LEU A 23 17.33 17.59 -35.20
N LEU A 24 17.44 16.32 -34.81
CA LEU A 24 18.15 15.30 -35.57
C LEU A 24 17.31 14.70 -36.69
N PHE A 25 16.05 14.34 -36.39
CA PHE A 25 15.20 13.56 -37.32
C PHE A 25 14.19 14.41 -38.11
N ARG A 26 13.93 15.65 -37.69
CA ARG A 26 12.95 16.58 -38.32
C ARG A 26 11.58 15.97 -38.60
N SER A 27 11.21 14.92 -37.87
CA SER A 27 9.96 14.19 -38.04
C SER A 27 9.03 14.49 -36.88
N THR A 28 7.85 15.01 -37.15
CA THR A 28 6.81 15.26 -36.15
C THR A 28 6.24 13.96 -35.58
N GLU A 29 6.24 12.89 -36.37
CA GLU A 29 5.78 11.57 -35.91
C GLU A 29 6.64 11.03 -34.76
N THR A 30 7.95 11.21 -34.84
CA THR A 30 8.88 10.75 -33.78
C THR A 30 8.63 11.43 -32.45
N ILE A 31 8.24 12.72 -32.46
CA ILE A 31 7.89 13.45 -31.23
C ILE A 31 6.61 12.89 -30.61
N VAL A 32 5.57 12.67 -31.42
CA VAL A 32 4.29 12.17 -30.93
C VAL A 32 4.47 10.78 -30.29
N TYR A 33 5.21 9.89 -30.95
CA TYR A 33 5.51 8.56 -30.38
C TYR A 33 6.40 8.66 -29.13
N GLY A 34 7.39 9.55 -29.10
CA GLY A 34 8.23 9.76 -27.91
C GLY A 34 7.45 10.24 -26.70
N VAL A 35 6.57 11.23 -26.87
CA VAL A 35 5.71 11.73 -25.81
C VAL A 35 4.73 10.63 -25.32
N ALA A 36 4.08 9.93 -26.25
CA ALA A 36 3.16 8.85 -25.90
C ALA A 36 3.88 7.73 -25.12
N PHE A 37 5.06 7.33 -25.56
CA PHE A 37 5.87 6.32 -24.89
C PHE A 37 6.27 6.76 -23.47
N THR A 38 6.74 8.00 -23.31
CA THR A 38 7.13 8.54 -22.00
C THR A 38 5.97 8.57 -21.01
N LEU A 39 4.77 8.96 -21.47
CA LEU A 39 3.57 8.95 -20.64
C LEU A 39 3.21 7.53 -20.16
N VAL A 40 3.17 6.58 -21.09
CA VAL A 40 2.86 5.17 -20.77
C VAL A 40 3.92 4.59 -19.83
N ALA A 41 5.20 4.80 -20.14
CA ALA A 41 6.31 4.30 -19.33
C ALA A 41 6.25 4.85 -17.89
N THR A 42 5.93 6.14 -17.72
CA THR A 42 5.79 6.75 -16.39
C THR A 42 4.66 6.10 -15.59
N ILE A 43 3.49 5.93 -16.20
CA ILE A 43 2.33 5.31 -15.52
C ILE A 43 2.65 3.87 -15.10
N VAL A 44 3.30 3.11 -15.98
CA VAL A 44 3.68 1.72 -15.68
C VAL A 44 4.73 1.66 -14.58
N CYS A 45 5.76 2.50 -14.63
CA CYS A 45 6.79 2.56 -13.59
C CYS A 45 6.19 2.95 -12.22
N ASP A 46 5.34 3.97 -12.19
CA ASP A 46 4.66 4.40 -10.97
C ASP A 46 3.77 3.28 -10.40
N TYR A 47 3.06 2.57 -11.26
CA TYR A 47 2.22 1.43 -10.84
C TYR A 47 3.05 0.29 -10.23
N VAL A 48 4.16 -0.07 -10.87
CA VAL A 48 5.05 -1.14 -10.40
C VAL A 48 5.74 -0.77 -9.09
N ILE A 49 6.28 0.45 -8.99
CA ILE A 49 7.02 0.89 -7.82
C ILE A 49 6.10 1.10 -6.62
N ASN A 50 4.99 1.81 -6.81
CA ASN A 50 4.08 2.15 -5.72
C ASN A 50 3.14 0.99 -5.37
N GLY A 51 2.74 0.17 -6.35
CA GLY A 51 1.84 -0.96 -6.11
C GLY A 51 2.45 -2.05 -5.23
N SER A 52 3.77 -2.26 -5.31
CA SER A 52 4.47 -3.31 -4.56
C SER A 52 4.75 -2.96 -3.09
N ARG A 53 4.72 -1.69 -2.71
CA ARG A 53 5.13 -1.22 -1.37
C ARG A 53 3.99 -0.76 -0.47
N GLN A 54 2.74 -0.93 -0.90
CA GLN A 54 1.60 -0.49 -0.09
C GLN A 54 1.41 -1.42 1.11
N THR A 55 1.39 -0.82 2.30
CA THR A 55 1.05 -1.48 3.56
C THR A 55 -0.40 -1.15 3.93
N VAL A 56 -1.07 -2.11 4.51
CA VAL A 56 -2.46 -2.01 4.93
C VAL A 56 -2.53 -2.24 6.43
N GLN A 57 -3.21 -1.35 7.11
CA GLN A 57 -3.55 -1.49 8.53
C GLN A 57 -4.99 -1.93 8.65
N PHE A 58 -5.21 -2.99 9.40
CA PHE A 58 -6.53 -3.44 9.83
C PHE A 58 -6.76 -3.06 11.28
N LEU A 59 -7.94 -2.50 11.54
CA LEU A 59 -8.51 -2.32 12.87
C LEU A 59 -9.71 -3.24 12.95
N ILE A 60 -9.68 -4.22 13.85
CA ILE A 60 -10.69 -5.26 13.94
C ILE A 60 -11.30 -5.23 15.34
N ILE A 61 -12.62 -5.12 15.39
CA ILE A 61 -13.38 -5.20 16.64
C ILE A 61 -14.30 -6.43 16.56
N SER A 62 -14.05 -7.40 17.40
CA SER A 62 -14.82 -8.64 17.43
C SER A 62 -14.88 -9.23 18.84
N LYS A 63 -15.93 -9.96 19.13
CA LYS A 63 -16.03 -10.73 20.37
C LYS A 63 -15.13 -11.98 20.36
N LYS A 64 -14.78 -12.46 19.15
CA LYS A 64 -13.89 -13.61 18.94
C LYS A 64 -12.46 -13.18 18.63
N TYR A 65 -12.02 -12.10 19.26
CA TYR A 65 -10.71 -11.49 18.96
C TYR A 65 -9.54 -12.45 19.14
N GLN A 66 -9.61 -13.36 20.11
CA GLN A 66 -8.55 -14.35 20.37
C GLN A 66 -8.39 -15.31 19.19
N GLU A 67 -9.50 -15.91 18.74
CA GLU A 67 -9.49 -16.84 17.61
C GLU A 67 -8.98 -16.17 16.32
N ILE A 68 -9.40 -14.91 16.10
CA ILE A 68 -8.94 -14.11 14.95
C ILE A 68 -7.45 -13.81 15.05
N ALA A 69 -6.96 -13.42 16.23
CA ALA A 69 -5.55 -13.11 16.46
C ALA A 69 -4.66 -14.35 16.24
N ASP A 70 -5.06 -15.50 16.77
CA ASP A 70 -4.33 -16.76 16.63
C ASP A 70 -4.30 -17.23 15.16
N ALA A 71 -5.43 -17.14 14.46
CA ALA A 71 -5.52 -17.51 13.05
C ALA A 71 -4.65 -16.59 12.17
N ILE A 72 -4.69 -15.26 12.36
CA ILE A 72 -3.85 -14.33 11.62
C ILE A 72 -2.35 -14.61 11.88
N ASN A 73 -1.98 -14.86 13.13
CA ASN A 73 -0.61 -15.15 13.48
C ASN A 73 -0.11 -16.46 12.87
N THR A 74 -0.98 -17.49 12.77
CA THR A 74 -0.62 -18.81 12.25
C THR A 74 -0.64 -18.85 10.72
N ASP A 75 -1.72 -18.37 10.10
CA ASP A 75 -1.96 -18.49 8.66
C ASP A 75 -1.22 -17.41 7.88
N VAL A 76 -1.33 -16.15 8.29
CA VAL A 76 -0.72 -15.01 7.60
C VAL A 76 0.70 -14.70 8.10
N ARG A 77 1.07 -15.22 9.27
CA ARG A 77 2.36 -14.98 9.93
C ARG A 77 2.66 -13.51 10.14
N ARG A 78 1.65 -12.75 10.57
CA ARG A 78 1.76 -11.34 10.91
C ARG A 78 1.47 -11.09 12.38
N GLY A 79 2.23 -10.16 12.95
CA GLY A 79 2.02 -9.74 14.33
C GLY A 79 0.68 -9.06 14.50
N VAL A 80 -0.03 -9.42 15.57
CA VAL A 80 -1.30 -8.83 15.96
C VAL A 80 -1.09 -8.11 17.29
N THR A 81 -1.54 -6.87 17.38
CA THR A 81 -1.51 -6.09 18.63
C THR A 81 -2.92 -5.95 19.17
N LEU A 82 -3.12 -6.37 20.41
CA LEU A 82 -4.38 -6.19 21.13
C LEU A 82 -4.35 -4.87 21.89
N ILE A 83 -5.41 -4.10 21.76
CA ILE A 83 -5.65 -2.89 22.54
C ILE A 83 -6.98 -3.05 23.25
N GLU A 84 -6.93 -3.01 24.58
CA GLU A 84 -8.12 -2.99 25.42
C GLU A 84 -8.70 -1.57 25.45
N GLY A 85 -9.96 -1.46 25.13
CA GLY A 85 -10.68 -0.19 25.07
C GLY A 85 -12.02 -0.27 25.79
N LYS A 86 -12.68 0.87 25.93
CA LYS A 86 -14.02 0.94 26.50
C LYS A 86 -14.97 1.66 25.56
N GLY A 87 -16.05 1.01 25.19
CA GLY A 87 -17.11 1.60 24.38
C GLY A 87 -17.76 2.77 25.12
N TRP A 88 -17.66 3.99 24.57
CA TRP A 88 -18.19 5.16 25.26
C TRP A 88 -19.70 5.10 25.48
N TYR A 89 -20.45 4.64 24.46
CA TYR A 89 -21.89 4.53 24.52
C TYR A 89 -22.36 3.31 25.32
N SER A 90 -21.81 2.14 25.01
CA SER A 90 -22.21 0.86 25.64
C SER A 90 -21.67 0.67 27.04
N LYS A 91 -20.62 1.43 27.44
CA LYS A 91 -19.84 1.28 28.67
C LYS A 91 -19.24 -0.12 28.88
N LYS A 92 -19.23 -0.93 27.81
CA LYS A 92 -18.67 -2.28 27.80
C LYS A 92 -17.21 -2.24 27.36
N ASP A 93 -16.44 -3.21 27.81
CA ASP A 93 -15.09 -3.41 27.35
C ASP A 93 -15.11 -3.89 25.88
N VAL A 94 -14.18 -3.38 25.09
CA VAL A 94 -14.06 -3.63 23.66
C VAL A 94 -12.61 -3.91 23.35
N ASP A 95 -12.35 -5.06 22.74
CA ASP A 95 -11.02 -5.46 22.32
C ASP A 95 -10.81 -5.08 20.85
N LEU A 96 -9.77 -4.32 20.60
CA LEU A 96 -9.37 -3.85 19.27
C LEU A 96 -8.08 -4.53 18.85
N LEU A 97 -8.11 -5.27 17.75
CA LEU A 97 -6.91 -5.82 17.14
C LEU A 97 -6.38 -4.86 16.08
N ILE A 98 -5.08 -4.62 16.13
CA ILE A 98 -4.34 -3.89 15.09
C ILE A 98 -3.43 -4.88 14.39
N VAL A 99 -3.56 -4.96 13.06
CA VAL A 99 -2.74 -5.81 12.20
C VAL A 99 -2.17 -4.98 11.07
N LEU A 100 -0.86 -5.08 10.86
CA LEU A 100 -0.17 -4.44 9.74
C LEU A 100 0.26 -5.52 8.75
N THR A 101 -0.22 -5.41 7.51
CA THR A 101 0.08 -6.39 6.46
C THR A 101 0.45 -5.69 5.16
N ARG A 102 1.05 -6.43 4.23
CA ARG A 102 1.24 -5.94 2.87
C ARG A 102 -0.07 -6.07 2.08
N LYS A 103 -0.23 -5.23 1.08
CA LYS A 103 -1.44 -5.19 0.26
C LYS A 103 -1.85 -6.56 -0.33
N TYR A 104 -0.89 -7.37 -0.75
CA TYR A 104 -1.17 -8.68 -1.32
C TYR A 104 -1.68 -9.71 -0.30
N GLU A 105 -1.38 -9.53 1.00
CA GLU A 105 -1.84 -10.38 2.09
C GLU A 105 -3.22 -9.93 2.63
N SER A 106 -3.68 -8.75 2.25
CA SER A 106 -4.90 -8.16 2.80
C SER A 106 -6.16 -9.00 2.52
N GLN A 107 -6.21 -9.68 1.40
CA GLN A 107 -7.34 -10.55 1.05
C GLN A 107 -7.39 -11.79 1.93
N GLU A 108 -6.23 -12.34 2.28
CA GLU A 108 -6.11 -13.51 3.15
C GLU A 108 -6.56 -13.16 4.58
N VAL A 109 -6.10 -12.02 5.11
CA VAL A 109 -6.56 -11.50 6.41
C VAL A 109 -8.08 -11.32 6.42
N PHE A 110 -8.63 -10.75 5.37
CA PHE A 110 -10.08 -10.55 5.26
C PHE A 110 -10.86 -11.87 5.22
N ALA A 111 -10.33 -12.87 4.51
CA ALA A 111 -10.93 -14.21 4.44
C ALA A 111 -10.93 -14.91 5.81
N VAL A 112 -9.83 -14.81 6.56
CA VAL A 112 -9.72 -15.36 7.92
C VAL A 112 -10.74 -14.72 8.86
N ILE A 113 -10.81 -13.38 8.87
CA ILE A 113 -11.77 -12.67 9.74
C ILE A 113 -13.20 -13.08 9.42
N LYS A 114 -13.58 -13.10 8.13
CA LYS A 114 -14.92 -13.43 7.69
C LYS A 114 -15.30 -14.88 8.00
N ALA A 115 -14.33 -15.80 7.99
CA ALA A 115 -14.57 -17.21 8.32
C ALA A 115 -14.86 -17.42 9.81
N ILE A 116 -14.23 -16.63 10.69
CA ILE A 116 -14.36 -16.77 12.15
C ILE A 116 -15.55 -15.96 12.69
N ASP A 117 -15.65 -14.70 12.28
CA ASP A 117 -16.70 -13.80 12.72
C ASP A 117 -17.18 -12.88 11.58
N PRO A 118 -18.29 -13.27 10.91
CA PRO A 118 -18.86 -12.44 9.84
C PRO A 118 -19.40 -11.08 10.30
N ASP A 119 -19.70 -10.95 11.60
CA ASP A 119 -20.26 -9.72 12.20
C ASP A 119 -19.17 -8.81 12.78
N ALA A 120 -17.89 -9.16 12.63
CA ALA A 120 -16.78 -8.34 13.07
C ALA A 120 -16.76 -6.99 12.34
N VAL A 121 -16.50 -5.92 13.09
CA VAL A 121 -16.28 -4.60 12.51
C VAL A 121 -14.82 -4.48 12.08
N VAL A 122 -14.59 -4.35 10.78
CA VAL A 122 -13.25 -4.28 10.20
C VAL A 122 -13.07 -2.96 9.46
N SER A 123 -12.08 -2.18 9.88
CA SER A 123 -11.64 -0.99 9.15
C SER A 123 -10.28 -1.26 8.50
N GLN A 124 -10.19 -0.99 7.21
CA GLN A 124 -8.98 -1.14 6.42
C GLN A 124 -8.47 0.22 5.97
N THR A 125 -7.21 0.53 6.27
CA THR A 125 -6.58 1.80 5.91
C THR A 125 -5.25 1.56 5.21
N PHE A 126 -4.99 2.27 4.13
CA PHE A 126 -3.69 2.24 3.46
C PHE A 126 -2.70 3.15 4.18
N CYS A 127 -1.58 2.57 4.62
CA CYS A 127 -0.51 3.31 5.27
C CYS A 127 0.59 3.66 4.26
N GLN A 128 1.00 4.91 4.26
CA GLN A 128 2.16 5.37 3.50
C GLN A 128 3.41 5.27 4.39
N GLY A 129 4.25 4.26 4.14
CA GLY A 129 5.53 4.12 4.82
C GLY A 129 5.40 3.51 6.22
N VAL A 130 5.34 2.19 6.27
CA VAL A 130 5.55 1.41 7.50
C VAL A 130 6.97 0.89 7.47
N PHE A 131 7.74 1.24 8.50
CA PHE A 131 9.14 0.85 8.66
C PHE A 131 9.29 0.02 9.92
N GLY A 132 10.14 -0.99 9.88
CA GLY A 132 10.45 -1.82 11.05
C GLY A 132 10.63 -3.29 10.70
N GLU A 133 10.62 -4.12 11.72
CA GLU A 133 10.80 -5.56 11.59
C GLU A 133 9.65 -6.20 10.79
N GLY A 134 9.99 -6.87 9.69
CA GLY A 134 9.01 -7.42 8.74
C GLY A 134 8.55 -6.47 7.63
N PHE A 135 9.01 -5.20 7.65
CA PHE A 135 8.74 -4.16 6.66
C PHE A 135 10.04 -3.53 6.13
N ASP A 136 9.96 -2.39 5.46
CA ASP A 136 11.14 -1.68 4.96
C ASP A 136 12.01 -1.17 6.12
N LYS A 137 13.35 -1.29 5.98
CA LYS A 137 14.28 -0.81 7.00
C LYS A 137 14.33 0.72 7.00
N ILE A 138 14.34 1.31 8.19
CA ILE A 138 14.63 2.74 8.38
C ILE A 138 16.07 2.97 7.91
N LYS A 139 16.23 3.80 6.87
CA LYS A 139 17.55 4.26 6.41
C LYS A 139 17.87 5.61 7.02
#